data_991d7b01e379f45b545a8d39c668d73c
#
_entry.id   991d7b01e379f45b545a8d39c668d73c
#
_cell.length_a   1.000
_cell.length_b   1.000
_cell.length_c   1.000
_cell.angle_alpha   90.00
_cell.angle_beta   90.00
_cell.angle_gamma   90.00
#
_symmetry.space_group_name_H-M   'P 1'
#
loop_
_entity.id
_entity.type
_entity.pdbx_description
1 polymer ?
#
loop_
_entity_poly.entity_id
_entity_poly.type
_entity_poly.pdbx_seq_one_letter_code
_entity_poly.pdbx_strand_id
1 'polypeptide(L)'
;MSTEENKALLRRSVEEVFSAQGDLDVADEIYAPNYVGHNPLDPEDVRGPEGAKEQARMYRSAFPDVRLNIEEQVAEGDRVVTRWIGSGTHQGEMMGIAPTGNQIRVDGITISRIQDGKVVEDWELFNALGLMQQLGGVPTPEEAQA
;
A
#
# COMPACT_ATOMS: atom_id res chain seq x y z
N MET A 1 19.55 -4.29 13.12
CA MET A 1 19.62 -4.50 11.65
C MET A 1 20.21 -3.29 10.97
N SER A 2 20.91 -3.54 9.87
CA SER A 2 21.46 -2.44 9.06
C SER A 2 20.35 -1.75 8.25
N THR A 3 20.67 -0.56 7.75
CA THR A 3 19.73 0.17 6.88
C THR A 3 19.44 -0.63 5.60
N GLU A 4 20.42 -1.37 5.09
CA GLU A 4 20.22 -2.21 3.91
C GLU A 4 19.28 -3.38 4.19
N GLU A 5 19.42 -4.02 5.35
CA GLU A 5 18.51 -5.08 5.79
C GLU A 5 17.09 -4.55 6.00
N ASN A 6 16.97 -3.34 6.56
CA ASN A 6 15.67 -2.70 6.77
C ASN A 6 14.99 -2.38 5.44
N LYS A 7 15.76 -1.88 4.45
CA LYS A 7 15.22 -1.65 3.10
C LYS A 7 14.75 -2.95 2.46
N ALA A 8 15.52 -4.03 2.62
CA ALA A 8 15.17 -5.34 2.08
C ALA A 8 13.86 -5.88 2.68
N LEU A 9 13.64 -5.63 3.98
CA LEU A 9 12.41 -6.02 4.65
C LEU A 9 11.19 -5.35 4.00
N LEU A 10 11.29 -4.06 3.70
CA LEU A 10 10.19 -3.34 3.05
C LEU A 10 10.01 -3.75 1.58
N ARG A 11 11.08 -4.09 0.87
CA ARG A 11 10.95 -4.67 -0.48
C ARG A 11 10.18 -5.98 -0.44
N ARG A 12 10.44 -6.84 0.55
CA ARG A 12 9.68 -8.08 0.73
C ARG A 12 8.19 -7.80 0.97
N SER A 13 7.87 -6.80 1.78
CA SER A 13 6.48 -6.42 2.00
C SER A 13 5.79 -6.06 0.68
N VAL A 14 6.40 -5.20 -0.11
CA VAL A 14 5.84 -4.74 -1.37
C VAL A 14 5.71 -5.89 -2.38
N GLU A 15 6.76 -6.67 -2.55
CA GLU A 15 6.84 -7.71 -3.59
C GLU A 15 6.10 -8.99 -3.22
N GLU A 16 6.10 -9.37 -1.94
CA GLU A 16 5.60 -10.67 -1.51
C GLU A 16 4.23 -10.61 -0.82
N VAL A 17 3.85 -9.49 -0.21
CA VAL A 17 2.55 -9.36 0.46
C VAL A 17 1.54 -8.60 -0.40
N PHE A 18 1.94 -7.43 -0.91
CA PHE A 18 1.01 -6.53 -1.57
C PHE A 18 0.92 -6.68 -3.09
N SER A 19 1.71 -7.53 -3.72
CA SER A 19 1.56 -7.81 -5.14
C SER A 19 0.49 -8.89 -5.37
N ALA A 20 -0.09 -8.91 -6.58
CA ALA A 20 -1.13 -9.88 -6.93
C ALA A 20 -0.64 -11.34 -6.86
N GLN A 21 0.67 -11.56 -7.07
CA GLN A 21 1.29 -12.89 -7.07
C GLN A 21 1.89 -13.26 -5.73
N GLY A 22 1.76 -12.40 -4.71
CA GLY A 22 2.44 -12.60 -3.45
C GLY A 22 1.73 -13.59 -2.53
N ASP A 23 2.44 -13.95 -1.45
CA ASP A 23 1.96 -14.85 -0.40
C ASP A 23 1.63 -14.01 0.85
N LEU A 24 0.35 -13.97 1.23
CA LEU A 24 -0.10 -13.20 2.38
C LEU A 24 0.54 -13.65 3.70
N ASP A 25 0.87 -14.94 3.81
CA ASP A 25 1.46 -15.48 5.06
C ASP A 25 2.85 -14.91 5.34
N VAL A 26 3.52 -14.36 4.34
CA VAL A 26 4.81 -13.65 4.53
C VAL A 26 4.65 -12.45 5.47
N ALA A 27 3.44 -11.90 5.58
CA ALA A 27 3.18 -10.79 6.50
C ALA A 27 3.51 -11.13 7.96
N ASP A 28 3.37 -12.40 8.36
CA ASP A 28 3.72 -12.84 9.72
C ASP A 28 5.21 -12.72 10.02
N GLU A 29 6.04 -12.77 8.99
CA GLU A 29 7.50 -12.62 9.12
C GLU A 29 7.94 -11.16 9.11
N ILE A 30 7.14 -10.28 8.52
CA ILE A 30 7.50 -8.88 8.26
C ILE A 30 6.93 -7.95 9.33
N TYR A 31 5.67 -8.14 9.71
CA TYR A 31 4.97 -7.23 10.61
C TYR A 31 4.96 -7.76 12.04
N ALA A 32 5.25 -6.88 13.00
CA ALA A 32 5.24 -7.24 14.42
C ALA A 32 3.80 -7.49 14.90
N PRO A 33 3.61 -8.29 15.95
CA PRO A 33 2.26 -8.50 16.52
C PRO A 33 1.57 -7.22 16.93
N ASN A 34 2.33 -6.19 17.33
CA ASN A 34 1.81 -4.87 17.73
C ASN A 34 1.89 -3.83 16.63
N TYR A 35 2.04 -4.25 15.38
CA TYR A 35 2.11 -3.35 14.22
C TYR A 35 0.89 -2.45 14.14
N VAL A 36 1.13 -1.18 13.81
CA VAL A 36 0.09 -0.18 13.52
C VAL A 36 0.42 0.51 12.20
N GLY A 37 -0.52 0.48 11.27
CA GLY A 37 -0.41 1.18 10.01
C GLY A 37 -1.44 2.30 9.89
N HIS A 38 -0.97 3.48 9.50
CA HIS A 38 -1.82 4.65 9.29
C HIS A 38 -2.01 4.85 7.79
N ASN A 39 -3.24 4.66 7.32
CA ASN A 39 -3.59 4.72 5.90
C ASN A 39 -4.64 5.83 5.69
N PRO A 40 -4.48 6.70 4.68
CA PRO A 40 -5.40 7.83 4.50
C PRO A 40 -6.83 7.43 4.13
N LEU A 41 -7.04 6.20 3.63
CA LEU A 41 -8.38 5.72 3.26
C LEU A 41 -9.11 5.03 4.40
N ASP A 42 -8.42 4.62 5.44
CA ASP A 42 -9.02 3.91 6.55
C ASP A 42 -9.35 4.88 7.69
N PRO A 43 -10.61 4.87 8.18
CA PRO A 43 -10.97 5.66 9.36
C PRO A 43 -10.31 5.13 10.64
N GLU A 44 -9.89 3.86 10.63
CA GLU A 44 -9.21 3.21 11.75
C GLU A 44 -7.84 2.72 11.31
N ASP A 45 -6.90 2.63 12.26
CA ASP A 45 -5.57 2.15 11.98
C ASP A 45 -5.58 0.64 11.63
N VAL A 46 -4.68 0.25 10.74
CA VAL A 46 -4.43 -1.15 10.41
C VAL A 46 -3.62 -1.75 11.57
N ARG A 47 -4.02 -2.91 12.09
CA ARG A 47 -3.35 -3.50 13.26
C ARG A 47 -2.90 -4.93 13.02
N GLY A 48 -1.64 -5.18 13.37
CA GLY A 48 -1.02 -6.50 13.35
C GLY A 48 -0.83 -7.08 11.95
N PRO A 49 -0.20 -8.26 11.86
CA PRO A 49 -0.04 -8.95 10.59
C PRO A 49 -1.37 -9.26 9.91
N GLU A 50 -2.41 -9.58 10.68
CA GLU A 50 -3.73 -9.87 10.12
C GLU A 50 -4.35 -8.63 9.46
N GLY A 51 -4.17 -7.44 10.04
CA GLY A 51 -4.62 -6.19 9.45
C GLY A 51 -3.92 -5.92 8.12
N ALA A 52 -2.62 -6.18 8.04
CA ALA A 52 -1.86 -6.05 6.80
C ALA A 52 -2.36 -7.02 5.73
N LYS A 53 -2.66 -8.27 6.12
CA LYS A 53 -3.22 -9.28 5.20
C LYS A 53 -4.59 -8.85 4.67
N GLU A 54 -5.46 -8.34 5.53
CA GLU A 54 -6.79 -7.87 5.12
C GLU A 54 -6.69 -6.71 4.14
N GLN A 55 -5.76 -5.78 4.39
CA GLN A 55 -5.52 -4.67 3.48
C GLN A 55 -5.05 -5.17 2.11
N ALA A 56 -4.12 -6.14 2.09
CA ALA A 56 -3.65 -6.74 0.85
C ALA A 56 -4.79 -7.46 0.10
N ARG A 57 -5.64 -8.18 0.82
CA ARG A 57 -6.81 -8.85 0.22
C ARG A 57 -7.77 -7.85 -0.42
N MET A 58 -7.99 -6.73 0.26
CA MET A 58 -8.86 -5.65 -0.25
C MET A 58 -8.34 -5.12 -1.58
N TYR A 59 -7.04 -4.82 -1.65
CA TYR A 59 -6.44 -4.32 -2.89
C TYR A 59 -6.46 -5.37 -4.00
N ARG A 60 -6.21 -6.63 -3.69
CA ARG A 60 -6.29 -7.72 -4.68
C ARG A 60 -7.70 -7.95 -5.18
N SER A 61 -8.69 -7.77 -4.32
CA SER A 61 -10.10 -7.89 -4.70
C SER A 61 -10.51 -6.78 -5.66
N ALA A 62 -10.10 -5.55 -5.38
CA ALA A 62 -10.41 -4.39 -6.22
C ALA A 62 -9.59 -4.39 -7.52
N PHE A 63 -8.32 -4.80 -7.42
CA PHE A 63 -7.36 -4.81 -8.53
C PHE A 63 -6.66 -6.16 -8.58
N PRO A 64 -7.28 -7.19 -9.23
CA PRO A 64 -6.71 -8.55 -9.27
C PRO A 64 -5.31 -8.62 -9.90
N ASP A 65 -4.95 -7.65 -10.71
CA ASP A 65 -3.63 -7.52 -11.34
C ASP A 65 -2.73 -6.49 -10.64
N VAL A 66 -3.00 -6.16 -9.38
CA VAL A 66 -2.28 -5.12 -8.66
C VAL A 66 -0.77 -5.33 -8.69
N ARG A 67 -0.05 -4.27 -8.99
CA ARG A 67 1.41 -4.25 -9.02
C ARG A 67 1.90 -3.02 -8.27
N LEU A 68 2.86 -3.22 -7.39
CA LEU A 68 3.56 -2.14 -6.71
C LEU A 68 5.02 -2.15 -7.14
N ASN A 69 5.50 -1.01 -7.61
CA ASN A 69 6.90 -0.84 -8.01
C ASN A 69 7.55 0.17 -7.06
N ILE A 70 8.69 -0.22 -6.50
CA ILE A 70 9.48 0.68 -5.66
C ILE A 70 10.34 1.56 -6.57
N GLU A 71 10.16 2.88 -6.45
CA GLU A 71 10.95 3.85 -7.20
C GLU A 71 12.25 4.21 -6.48
N GLU A 72 12.20 4.36 -5.16
CA GLU A 72 13.39 4.63 -4.35
C GLU A 72 13.14 4.31 -2.88
N GLN A 73 14.21 4.06 -2.16
CA GLN A 73 14.18 3.88 -0.72
C GLN A 73 15.30 4.68 -0.09
N VAL A 74 15.00 5.34 1.03
CA VAL A 74 15.97 6.04 1.85
C VAL A 74 15.81 5.52 3.27
N ALA A 75 16.92 5.20 3.93
CA ALA A 75 16.88 4.66 5.28
C ALA A 75 17.89 5.35 6.18
N GLU A 76 17.47 5.61 7.42
CA GLU A 76 18.32 6.13 8.47
C GLU A 76 17.84 5.57 9.81
N GLY A 77 18.78 5.03 10.60
CA GLY A 77 18.44 4.42 11.87
C GLY A 77 17.44 3.29 11.71
N ASP A 78 16.32 3.38 12.42
CA ASP A 78 15.24 2.39 12.40
C ASP A 78 14.12 2.72 11.41
N ARG A 79 14.32 3.70 10.54
CA ARG A 79 13.28 4.16 9.61
C ARG A 79 13.68 3.96 8.16
N VAL A 80 12.68 3.55 7.36
CA VAL A 80 12.81 3.43 5.91
C VAL A 80 11.71 4.25 5.27
N VAL A 81 12.08 5.06 4.29
CA VAL A 81 11.13 5.77 3.43
C VAL A 81 11.11 5.04 2.10
N THR A 82 9.94 4.61 1.66
CA THR A 82 9.75 3.92 0.38
C THR A 82 8.79 4.73 -0.49
N ARG A 83 9.28 5.17 -1.65
CA ARG A 83 8.43 5.81 -2.65
C ARG A 83 8.07 4.76 -3.70
N TRP A 84 6.77 4.61 -3.94
CA TRP A 84 6.25 3.53 -4.79
C TRP A 84 5.17 4.01 -5.75
N ILE A 85 4.95 3.22 -6.79
CA ILE A 85 3.85 3.41 -7.73
C ILE A 85 3.02 2.14 -7.75
N GLY A 86 1.73 2.29 -7.49
CA GLY A 86 0.76 1.21 -7.60
C GLY A 86 -0.02 1.33 -8.89
N SER A 87 -0.29 0.19 -9.53
CA SER A 87 -1.10 0.14 -10.74
C SER A 87 -1.97 -1.10 -10.73
N GLY A 88 -3.04 -1.07 -11.51
CA GLY A 88 -3.95 -2.18 -11.63
C GLY A 88 -5.18 -1.82 -12.43
N THR A 89 -6.02 -2.83 -12.67
CA THR A 89 -7.29 -2.68 -13.39
C THR A 89 -8.43 -2.82 -12.39
N HIS A 90 -9.35 -1.85 -12.37
CA HIS A 90 -10.48 -1.81 -11.43
C HIS A 90 -11.53 -2.84 -11.83
N GLN A 91 -11.47 -4.02 -11.22
CA GLN A 91 -12.35 -5.16 -11.50
C GLN A 91 -13.17 -5.61 -10.30
N GLY A 92 -12.96 -5.00 -9.13
CA GLY A 92 -13.75 -5.22 -7.92
C GLY A 92 -14.13 -3.91 -7.28
N GLU A 93 -15.11 -3.92 -6.40
CA GLU A 93 -15.56 -2.72 -5.71
C GLU A 93 -14.40 -2.08 -4.91
N MET A 94 -14.27 -0.75 -4.99
CA MET A 94 -13.30 0.03 -4.23
C MET A 94 -13.95 1.32 -3.74
N MET A 95 -13.93 1.55 -2.44
CA MET A 95 -14.49 2.77 -1.82
C MET A 95 -15.95 3.03 -2.23
N GLY A 96 -16.75 1.95 -2.32
CA GLY A 96 -18.14 2.05 -2.72
C GLY A 96 -18.36 2.23 -4.21
N ILE A 97 -17.29 2.22 -5.02
CA ILE A 97 -17.38 2.38 -6.47
C ILE A 97 -17.38 1.01 -7.13
N ALA A 98 -18.42 0.73 -7.91
CA ALA A 98 -18.54 -0.52 -8.67
C ALA A 98 -17.40 -0.62 -9.71
N PRO A 99 -17.03 -1.86 -10.13
CA PRO A 99 -15.97 -2.05 -11.10
C PRO A 99 -16.18 -1.25 -12.39
N THR A 100 -15.16 -0.49 -12.78
CA THR A 100 -15.20 0.36 -13.98
C THR A 100 -14.42 -0.22 -15.15
N GLY A 101 -13.51 -1.17 -14.87
CA GLY A 101 -12.57 -1.67 -15.87
C GLY A 101 -11.43 -0.71 -16.18
N ASN A 102 -11.37 0.43 -15.48
CA ASN A 102 -10.33 1.45 -15.71
C ASN A 102 -8.98 0.97 -15.19
N GLN A 103 -7.93 1.28 -15.93
CA GLN A 103 -6.56 1.11 -15.44
C GLN A 103 -6.22 2.32 -14.58
N ILE A 104 -5.64 2.05 -13.39
CA ILE A 104 -5.28 3.12 -12.46
C ILE A 104 -3.79 3.10 -12.19
N ARG A 105 -3.29 4.26 -11.78
CA ARG A 105 -1.91 4.46 -11.35
C ARG A 105 -1.90 5.44 -10.18
N VAL A 106 -1.25 5.04 -9.08
CA VAL A 106 -1.21 5.83 -7.84
C VAL A 106 0.21 5.93 -7.34
N ASP A 107 0.64 7.15 -7.04
CA ASP A 107 1.94 7.43 -6.42
C ASP A 107 1.76 7.48 -4.91
N GLY A 108 2.69 6.89 -4.17
CA GLY A 108 2.64 6.91 -2.72
C GLY A 108 4.01 6.92 -2.07
N ILE A 109 4.02 7.28 -0.79
CA ILE A 109 5.22 7.26 0.05
C ILE A 109 4.81 6.64 1.39
N THR A 110 5.61 5.68 1.85
CA THR A 110 5.43 5.06 3.16
C THR A 110 6.68 5.28 3.99
N ILE A 111 6.50 5.71 5.23
CA ILE A 111 7.58 5.74 6.22
C ILE A 111 7.33 4.57 7.16
N SER A 112 8.33 3.70 7.29
CA SER A 112 8.25 2.49 8.11
C SER A 112 9.24 2.57 9.25
N ARG A 113 8.80 2.25 10.48
CA ARG A 113 9.67 2.12 11.63
C ARG A 113 9.85 0.64 11.95
N ILE A 114 11.10 0.23 12.12
CA ILE A 114 11.46 -1.17 12.30
C ILE A 114 12.07 -1.37 13.68
N GLN A 115 11.67 -2.43 14.36
CA GLN A 115 12.18 -2.80 15.67
C GLN A 115 12.28 -4.32 15.74
N ASP A 116 13.42 -4.82 16.21
CA ASP A 116 13.69 -6.24 16.34
C ASP A 116 13.41 -7.03 15.04
N GLY A 117 13.80 -6.45 13.92
CA GLY A 117 13.70 -7.09 12.60
C GLY A 117 12.31 -7.13 12.00
N LYS A 118 11.34 -6.39 12.57
CA LYS A 118 9.96 -6.35 12.06
C LYS A 118 9.46 -4.92 11.99
N VAL A 119 8.51 -4.68 11.08
CA VAL A 119 7.84 -3.39 10.97
C VAL A 119 6.88 -3.24 12.13
N VAL A 120 7.02 -2.16 12.90
CA VAL A 120 6.14 -1.87 14.05
C VAL A 120 5.17 -0.74 13.77
N GLU A 121 5.50 0.13 12.82
CA GLU A 121 4.60 1.23 12.46
C GLU A 121 4.87 1.72 11.06
N ASP A 122 3.80 2.02 10.32
CA ASP A 122 3.85 2.62 9.00
C ASP A 122 2.99 3.88 8.96
N TRP A 123 3.50 4.91 8.31
CA TRP A 123 2.74 6.09 7.90
C TRP A 123 2.70 6.11 6.39
N GLU A 124 1.51 5.93 5.81
CA GLU A 124 1.34 5.86 4.37
C GLU A 124 0.53 7.05 3.87
N LEU A 125 1.04 7.71 2.85
CA LEU A 125 0.30 8.73 2.13
C LEU A 125 0.40 8.44 0.63
N PHE A 126 -0.72 8.53 -0.04
CA PHE A 126 -0.75 8.41 -1.50
C PHE A 126 -1.80 9.37 -2.06
N ASN A 127 -1.78 9.54 -3.37
CA ASN A 127 -2.71 10.45 -4.05
C ASN A 127 -4.11 9.82 -4.12
N ALA A 128 -4.82 9.87 -2.98
CA ALA A 128 -6.17 9.30 -2.86
C ALA A 128 -7.17 10.02 -3.77
N LEU A 129 -7.06 11.34 -3.89
CA LEU A 129 -7.92 12.12 -4.78
C LEU A 129 -7.73 11.67 -6.22
N GLY A 130 -6.46 11.52 -6.66
CA GLY A 130 -6.17 11.05 -8.01
C GLY A 130 -6.72 9.65 -8.27
N LEU A 131 -6.63 8.75 -7.29
CA LEU A 131 -7.23 7.43 -7.39
C LEU A 131 -8.75 7.53 -7.57
N MET A 132 -9.43 8.32 -6.76
CA MET A 132 -10.88 8.50 -6.86
C MET A 132 -11.30 9.09 -8.20
N GLN A 133 -10.52 10.03 -8.73
CA GLN A 133 -10.78 10.61 -10.06
C GLN A 133 -10.65 9.54 -11.16
N GLN A 134 -9.63 8.70 -11.08
CA GLN A 134 -9.43 7.60 -12.05
C GLN A 134 -10.54 6.56 -11.98
N LEU A 135 -11.11 6.35 -10.81
CA LEU A 135 -12.25 5.44 -10.60
C LEU A 135 -13.59 6.09 -10.96
N GLY A 136 -13.61 7.40 -11.25
CA GLY A 136 -14.83 8.12 -11.58
C GLY A 136 -15.68 8.53 -10.39
N GLY A 137 -15.17 8.38 -9.16
CA GLY A 137 -15.90 8.75 -7.94
C GLY A 137 -15.89 10.24 -7.63
N VAL A 138 -14.95 10.99 -8.25
CA VAL A 138 -14.78 12.43 -8.07
C VAL A 138 -14.42 13.00 -9.44
N PRO A 139 -14.98 14.15 -9.84
CA PRO A 139 -14.66 14.74 -11.14
C PRO A 139 -13.20 15.19 -11.21
N THR A 140 -12.59 15.07 -12.39
CA THR A 140 -11.28 15.65 -12.67
C THR A 140 -11.43 17.18 -12.76
N PRO A 141 -10.33 17.95 -12.69
CA PRO A 141 -10.39 19.40 -12.86
C PRO A 141 -11.08 19.82 -14.17
N GLU A 142 -10.89 19.06 -15.24
CA GLU A 142 -11.51 19.32 -16.54
C GLU A 142 -13.01 19.08 -16.50
N GLU A 143 -13.44 17.98 -15.89
CA GLU A 143 -14.86 17.64 -15.72
C GLU A 143 -15.58 18.66 -14.83
N ALA A 144 -14.92 19.14 -13.78
CA ALA A 144 -15.47 20.12 -12.85
C ALA A 144 -15.67 21.49 -13.50
N GLN A 145 -14.94 21.79 -14.58
CA GLN A 145 -15.04 23.07 -15.33
C GLN A 145 -16.04 22.99 -16.48
N ALA A 146 -16.50 21.80 -16.81
CA ALA A 146 -17.41 21.56 -17.92
C ALA A 146 -18.83 22.06 -17.66
#